data_82e6f1bcf5578110bbf82a99e1611cc2
#
_entry.id   82e6f1bcf5578110bbf82a99e1611cc2
#
_cell.length_a   1.000
_cell.length_b   1.000
_cell.length_c   1.000
_cell.angle_alpha   90.00
_cell.angle_beta   90.00
_cell.angle_gamma   90.00
#
_symmetry.space_group_name_H-M   'P 1'
#
loop_
_entity.id
_entity.type
_entity.pdbx_description
1 polymer ?
#
loop_
_entity_poly.entity_id
_entity_poly.type
_entity_poly.pdbx_seq_one_letter_code
_entity_poly.pdbx_strand_id
1 'polypeptide(L)'
;KEKAALLEEFERRKKARLIHVSTDDGEVKSALRKLNEPICYFGEGPADRRLRLKELLSALGEKGLPAAKPAKEEEKPKSQQKETNESTWYHEGPESLRVARFWIANYSLARAKKRLEEASEKVRQHTATKAGRMVELQKRIQQLAPQCSQIGDTRPITGCTINEDSTLLLTCSLSSLCKVWSVPDCTLKQTLRGHKCNVSDVAFRPGVANDSKSEVAMASCSFDGSVKLWAYDNEESIADISGHVPHRVAKLAFHPSGRFLGTACYDASWRLWDLEQKQEVLHQEGHTKAVHCIAFQVDGSVCVTGGVDGFGRVWDLRTGRCIMFLEGHLSAIYGVDFSPNGYHIASGSQDNSCKIWDLRRRQMVYTIPAHLNLISDVKYQKNGGNFLVTSSYDKTAKIWSDKTWQPLKTLSGHDGRLVGVDISHDSQYIVTASYDRTFKLWAWD
;
A
#
# COMPACT_ATOMS: atom_id res chain seq x y z
N LYS A 1 48.41 26.64 -35.72
CA LYS A 1 47.73 25.35 -35.65
C LYS A 1 46.56 25.41 -34.66
N GLU A 2 46.72 25.96 -33.46
CA GLU A 2 45.65 26.04 -32.45
C GLU A 2 44.43 26.88 -32.88
N LYS A 3 44.65 28.05 -33.54
CA LYS A 3 43.53 28.87 -34.06
C LYS A 3 42.72 28.19 -35.16
N ALA A 4 43.36 27.36 -36.01
CA ALA A 4 42.67 26.59 -37.03
C ALA A 4 41.79 25.48 -36.41
N ALA A 5 42.29 24.78 -35.38
CA ALA A 5 41.56 23.77 -34.65
C ALA A 5 40.32 24.35 -33.90
N LEU A 6 40.47 25.53 -33.31
CA LEU A 6 39.36 26.23 -32.65
C LEU A 6 38.28 26.70 -33.64
N LEU A 7 38.67 27.17 -34.85
CA LEU A 7 37.71 27.54 -35.89
C LEU A 7 36.97 26.30 -36.41
N GLU A 8 37.66 25.20 -36.60
CA GLU A 8 37.05 23.93 -37.05
C GLU A 8 36.09 23.35 -35.99
N GLU A 9 36.43 23.45 -34.71
CA GLU A 9 35.52 23.08 -33.63
C GLU A 9 34.30 23.99 -33.57
N PHE A 10 34.46 25.29 -33.77
CA PHE A 10 33.36 26.24 -33.81
C PHE A 10 32.38 25.98 -34.98
N GLU A 11 32.90 25.71 -36.16
CA GLU A 11 32.12 25.34 -37.33
C GLU A 11 31.38 24.02 -37.11
N ARG A 12 32.00 23.05 -36.50
CA ARG A 12 31.44 21.78 -36.13
C ARG A 12 30.25 21.94 -35.15
N ARG A 13 30.43 22.75 -34.11
CA ARG A 13 29.35 23.09 -33.16
C ARG A 13 28.20 23.87 -33.84
N LYS A 14 28.50 24.73 -34.80
CA LYS A 14 27.51 25.45 -35.60
C LYS A 14 26.70 24.49 -36.47
N LYS A 15 27.34 23.54 -37.13
CA LYS A 15 26.69 22.46 -37.92
C LYS A 15 25.84 21.56 -37.03
N ALA A 16 26.30 21.19 -35.86
CA ALA A 16 25.56 20.36 -34.91
C ALA A 16 24.22 21.00 -34.45
N ARG A 17 24.16 22.35 -34.38
CA ARG A 17 22.91 23.07 -34.03
C ARG A 17 21.87 23.03 -35.13
N LEU A 18 22.24 22.88 -36.38
CA LEU A 18 21.35 22.81 -37.51
C LEU A 18 20.79 21.40 -37.78
N ILE A 19 21.40 20.37 -37.18
CA ILE A 19 20.95 18.99 -37.34
C ILE A 19 19.69 18.76 -36.49
N HIS A 20 18.62 18.38 -37.17
CA HIS A 20 17.36 18.02 -36.50
C HIS A 20 17.44 16.57 -36.01
N VAL A 21 17.37 16.36 -34.71
CA VAL A 21 17.33 15.03 -34.08
C VAL A 21 16.02 14.90 -33.36
N SER A 22 15.39 13.73 -33.45
CA SER A 22 14.13 13.41 -32.79
C SER A 22 14.17 13.69 -31.28
N THR A 23 13.05 14.11 -30.75
CA THR A 23 12.86 14.28 -29.30
C THR A 23 12.57 12.98 -28.58
N ASP A 24 12.23 11.92 -29.33
CA ASP A 24 12.00 10.59 -28.74
C ASP A 24 13.33 9.90 -28.42
N ASP A 25 13.50 9.53 -27.14
CA ASP A 25 14.69 8.84 -26.65
C ASP A 25 14.87 7.43 -27.25
N GLY A 26 13.78 6.78 -27.67
CA GLY A 26 13.81 5.50 -28.38
C GLY A 26 14.46 5.60 -29.74
N GLU A 27 14.11 6.62 -30.53
CA GLU A 27 14.69 6.89 -31.82
C GLU A 27 16.18 7.31 -31.73
N VAL A 28 16.51 8.12 -30.71
CA VAL A 28 17.90 8.51 -30.42
C VAL A 28 18.77 7.29 -30.12
N LYS A 29 18.31 6.36 -29.29
CA LYS A 29 18.99 5.11 -28.99
C LYS A 29 19.15 4.21 -30.22
N SER A 30 18.13 4.15 -31.07
CA SER A 30 18.19 3.36 -32.31
C SER A 30 19.20 3.96 -33.30
N ALA A 31 19.29 5.27 -33.39
CA ALA A 31 20.26 5.98 -34.22
C ALA A 31 21.70 5.77 -33.73
N LEU A 32 21.94 5.83 -32.41
CA LEU A 32 23.24 5.52 -31.81
C LEU A 32 23.68 4.08 -32.08
N ARG A 33 22.74 3.10 -32.00
CA ARG A 33 23.03 1.70 -32.36
C ARG A 33 23.45 1.53 -33.82
N LYS A 34 22.80 2.24 -34.75
CA LYS A 34 23.17 2.21 -36.19
C LYS A 34 24.55 2.78 -36.46
N LEU A 35 25.00 3.68 -35.60
CA LEU A 35 26.34 4.26 -35.65
C LEU A 35 27.42 3.44 -34.92
N ASN A 36 27.03 2.27 -34.38
CA ASN A 36 27.88 1.41 -33.52
C ASN A 36 28.47 2.13 -32.28
N GLU A 37 27.73 3.12 -31.78
CA GLU A 37 28.11 3.88 -30.58
C GLU A 37 27.36 3.35 -29.34
N PRO A 38 27.97 3.46 -28.14
CA PRO A 38 27.30 3.08 -26.90
C PRO A 38 25.95 3.81 -26.73
N ILE A 39 24.90 3.08 -26.36
CA ILE A 39 23.55 3.61 -26.25
C ILE A 39 23.43 4.63 -25.11
N CYS A 40 24.20 4.42 -24.03
CA CYS A 40 24.14 5.23 -22.83
C CYS A 40 25.49 5.18 -22.11
N TYR A 41 25.96 6.32 -21.62
CA TYR A 41 27.07 6.40 -20.68
C TYR A 41 26.56 6.53 -19.24
N PHE A 42 27.42 6.19 -18.28
CA PHE A 42 27.08 6.33 -16.88
C PHE A 42 26.82 7.80 -16.52
N GLY A 43 25.62 8.11 -15.99
CA GLY A 43 25.20 9.46 -15.65
C GLY A 43 24.63 10.30 -16.79
N GLU A 44 24.53 9.76 -18.02
CA GLU A 44 24.03 10.46 -19.21
C GLU A 44 22.49 10.49 -19.23
N GLY A 45 21.90 11.69 -19.26
CA GLY A 45 20.47 11.90 -19.41
C GLY A 45 19.97 11.84 -20.87
N PRO A 46 18.64 11.84 -21.11
CA PRO A 46 18.08 11.85 -22.47
C PRO A 46 18.49 13.08 -23.29
N ALA A 47 18.68 14.24 -22.64
CA ALA A 47 19.15 15.46 -23.29
C ALA A 47 20.60 15.35 -23.75
N ASP A 48 21.45 14.76 -22.91
CA ASP A 48 22.89 14.61 -23.22
C ASP A 48 23.12 13.62 -24.35
N ARG A 49 22.31 12.54 -24.40
CA ARG A 49 22.32 11.58 -25.54
C ARG A 49 21.97 12.23 -26.87
N ARG A 50 21.00 13.15 -26.88
CA ARG A 50 20.65 13.91 -28.09
C ARG A 50 21.78 14.85 -28.52
N LEU A 51 22.44 15.52 -27.58
CA LEU A 51 23.59 16.35 -27.86
C LEU A 51 24.74 15.52 -28.45
N ARG A 52 25.06 14.38 -27.83
CA ARG A 52 26.08 13.45 -28.33
C ARG A 52 25.76 12.94 -29.74
N LEU A 53 24.50 12.57 -30.01
CA LEU A 53 24.08 12.15 -31.35
C LEU A 53 24.25 13.27 -32.37
N LYS A 54 23.91 14.54 -32.03
CA LYS A 54 24.14 15.71 -32.90
C LYS A 54 25.63 15.93 -33.20
N GLU A 55 26.47 15.78 -32.21
CA GLU A 55 27.94 15.91 -32.36
C GLU A 55 28.49 14.82 -33.27
N LEU A 56 28.09 13.57 -33.08
CA LEU A 56 28.49 12.45 -33.93
C LEU A 56 28.05 12.64 -35.39
N LEU A 57 26.78 13.05 -35.60
CA LEU A 57 26.26 13.34 -36.95
C LEU A 57 27.00 14.54 -37.59
N SER A 58 27.39 15.54 -36.82
CA SER A 58 28.17 16.67 -37.33
C SER A 58 29.62 16.29 -37.72
N ALA A 59 30.15 15.24 -37.08
CA ALA A 59 31.50 14.71 -37.36
C ALA A 59 31.50 13.79 -38.59
N LEU A 60 30.44 12.99 -38.79
CA LEU A 60 30.35 12.01 -39.90
C LEU A 60 29.95 12.63 -41.23
N GLY A 61 29.46 13.90 -41.23
CA GLY A 61 28.95 14.58 -42.43
C GLY A 61 27.69 13.95 -43.00
N GLU A 62 27.13 14.55 -44.08
CA GLU A 62 25.84 14.15 -44.67
C GLU A 62 25.78 12.73 -45.24
N LYS A 63 26.83 11.94 -45.21
CA LYS A 63 26.92 10.57 -45.73
C LYS A 63 26.52 9.48 -44.72
N GLY A 64 26.16 9.83 -43.51
CA GLY A 64 25.98 8.86 -42.42
C GLY A 64 24.58 8.28 -42.20
N LEU A 65 23.53 8.82 -42.75
CA LEU A 65 22.15 8.29 -42.64
C LEU A 65 21.49 8.17 -43.99
N PRO A 66 20.91 7.02 -44.34
CA PRO A 66 20.04 6.96 -45.52
C PRO A 66 18.83 7.86 -45.27
N ALA A 67 18.65 8.85 -46.16
CA ALA A 67 17.55 9.79 -46.12
C ALA A 67 16.20 9.05 -45.98
N ALA A 68 15.41 9.42 -45.00
CA ALA A 68 14.02 9.02 -44.94
C ALA A 68 13.28 9.55 -46.17
N LYS A 69 12.91 8.68 -47.09
CA LYS A 69 12.06 9.03 -48.23
C LYS A 69 10.65 9.36 -47.71
N PRO A 70 9.99 10.38 -48.26
CA PRO A 70 8.60 10.66 -47.93
C PRO A 70 7.74 9.47 -48.40
N ALA A 71 6.83 9.07 -47.53
CA ALA A 71 5.89 8.00 -47.79
C ALA A 71 5.05 8.25 -49.03
N LYS A 72 5.18 7.43 -50.06
CA LYS A 72 4.18 7.24 -51.10
C LYS A 72 3.24 6.16 -50.58
N GLU A 73 1.96 6.51 -50.59
CA GLU A 73 0.85 5.55 -50.48
C GLU A 73 0.97 4.49 -51.54
N GLU A 74 1.07 3.23 -51.17
CA GLU A 74 0.80 2.10 -52.03
C GLU A 74 -0.12 1.11 -51.32
N GLU A 75 -1.10 0.69 -52.07
CA GLU A 75 -2.21 -0.16 -51.68
C GLU A 75 -1.79 -1.56 -51.22
N LYS A 76 -2.59 -2.11 -50.31
CA LYS A 76 -2.46 -3.42 -49.68
C LYS A 76 -2.64 -4.59 -50.61
N PRO A 77 -2.02 -5.74 -50.33
CA PRO A 77 -2.74 -7.00 -50.29
C PRO A 77 -2.93 -7.51 -48.88
N LYS A 78 -4.15 -7.92 -48.62
CA LYS A 78 -4.60 -8.59 -47.40
C LYS A 78 -3.93 -9.95 -47.28
N SER A 79 -3.30 -10.19 -46.18
CA SER A 79 -3.19 -11.39 -45.37
C SER A 79 -1.86 -11.39 -44.63
N GLN A 80 -1.82 -10.75 -43.47
CA GLN A 80 -0.80 -11.07 -42.49
C GLN A 80 -1.45 -10.98 -41.11
N GLN A 81 -1.25 -12.06 -40.40
CA GLN A 81 -1.51 -12.22 -38.99
C GLN A 81 -1.11 -10.97 -38.26
N LYS A 82 -2.05 -10.42 -37.50
CA LYS A 82 -1.75 -9.45 -36.45
C LYS A 82 -0.78 -10.16 -35.49
N GLU A 83 0.52 -9.88 -35.63
CA GLU A 83 1.39 -9.94 -34.47
C GLU A 83 0.84 -8.90 -33.50
N THR A 84 0.00 -9.35 -32.61
CA THR A 84 -0.27 -8.63 -31.37
C THR A 84 1.09 -8.42 -30.74
N ASN A 85 1.54 -7.17 -30.67
CA ASN A 85 2.57 -6.78 -29.72
C ASN A 85 2.02 -7.13 -28.33
N GLU A 86 2.12 -8.39 -27.95
CA GLU A 86 1.96 -8.83 -26.59
C GLU A 86 3.08 -8.14 -25.81
N SER A 87 2.74 -6.99 -25.24
CA SER A 87 3.58 -6.40 -24.21
C SER A 87 3.76 -7.50 -23.18
N THR A 88 4.97 -8.05 -23.08
CA THR A 88 5.34 -9.11 -22.15
C THR A 88 4.93 -8.66 -20.74
N TRP A 89 3.85 -9.21 -20.24
CA TRP A 89 3.36 -8.95 -18.91
C TRP A 89 4.25 -9.74 -17.98
N TYR A 90 4.88 -9.09 -17.02
CA TYR A 90 5.77 -9.73 -16.04
C TYR A 90 5.09 -10.75 -15.13
N HIS A 91 3.80 -11.04 -15.33
CA HIS A 91 3.00 -11.94 -14.53
C HIS A 91 2.09 -12.78 -15.42
N GLU A 92 2.64 -13.78 -16.07
CA GLU A 92 1.90 -14.95 -16.47
C GLU A 92 1.50 -15.69 -15.21
N GLY A 93 0.29 -15.51 -14.77
CA GLY A 93 -0.27 -16.21 -13.61
C GLY A 93 -1.15 -17.37 -14.03
N PRO A 94 -1.52 -18.25 -13.11
CA PRO A 94 -2.47 -19.33 -13.34
C PRO A 94 -3.82 -18.74 -13.83
N GLU A 95 -4.64 -19.55 -14.48
CA GLU A 95 -5.95 -19.12 -14.97
C GLU A 95 -6.86 -18.61 -13.83
N SER A 96 -6.67 -19.14 -12.62
CA SER A 96 -7.32 -18.64 -11.40
C SER A 96 -7.08 -17.15 -11.16
N LEU A 97 -5.90 -16.62 -11.50
CA LEU A 97 -5.59 -15.20 -11.40
C LEU A 97 -6.43 -14.36 -12.36
N ARG A 98 -6.66 -14.85 -13.60
CA ARG A 98 -7.51 -14.16 -14.57
C ARG A 98 -8.95 -14.07 -14.07
N VAL A 99 -9.48 -15.17 -13.54
CA VAL A 99 -10.83 -15.22 -12.97
C VAL A 99 -10.94 -14.26 -11.78
N ALA A 100 -9.96 -14.28 -10.87
CA ALA A 100 -9.93 -13.39 -9.72
C ALA A 100 -9.85 -11.90 -10.14
N ARG A 101 -9.02 -11.54 -11.09
CA ARG A 101 -8.92 -10.17 -11.64
C ARG A 101 -10.23 -9.69 -12.24
N PHE A 102 -10.90 -10.53 -13.00
CA PHE A 102 -12.20 -10.21 -13.59
C PHE A 102 -13.26 -10.02 -12.50
N TRP A 103 -13.28 -10.90 -11.51
CA TRP A 103 -14.17 -10.80 -10.37
C TRP A 103 -13.92 -9.50 -9.56
N ILE A 104 -12.66 -9.20 -9.24
CA ILE A 104 -12.28 -7.96 -8.55
C ILE A 104 -12.66 -6.72 -9.37
N ALA A 105 -12.52 -6.75 -10.70
CA ALA A 105 -12.92 -5.64 -11.56
C ALA A 105 -14.43 -5.36 -11.45
N ASN A 106 -15.26 -6.38 -11.55
CA ASN A 106 -16.71 -6.24 -11.44
C ASN A 106 -17.13 -5.74 -10.05
N TYR A 107 -16.54 -6.30 -8.99
CA TYR A 107 -16.79 -5.89 -7.61
C TYR A 107 -16.40 -4.43 -7.37
N SER A 108 -15.20 -4.04 -7.78
CA SER A 108 -14.65 -2.72 -7.50
C SER A 108 -15.33 -1.59 -8.28
N LEU A 109 -15.75 -1.82 -9.52
CA LEU A 109 -16.42 -0.81 -10.34
C LEU A 109 -17.74 -0.35 -9.73
N ALA A 110 -18.55 -1.28 -9.24
CA ALA A 110 -19.83 -0.95 -8.58
C ALA A 110 -19.63 -0.11 -7.31
N ARG A 111 -18.65 -0.48 -6.48
CA ARG A 111 -18.31 0.23 -5.25
C ARG A 111 -17.69 1.61 -5.53
N ALA A 112 -16.81 1.71 -6.51
CA ALA A 112 -16.22 2.98 -6.92
C ALA A 112 -17.30 3.97 -7.40
N LYS A 113 -18.27 3.50 -8.19
CA LYS A 113 -19.40 4.31 -8.63
C LYS A 113 -20.17 4.87 -7.43
N LYS A 114 -20.57 4.00 -6.49
CA LYS A 114 -21.28 4.40 -5.27
C LYS A 114 -20.49 5.41 -4.44
N ARG A 115 -19.20 5.18 -4.22
CA ARG A 115 -18.32 6.10 -3.49
C ARG A 115 -18.23 7.47 -4.16
N LEU A 116 -18.15 7.53 -5.49
CA LEU A 116 -18.09 8.79 -6.24
C LEU A 116 -19.42 9.55 -6.17
N GLU A 117 -20.57 8.85 -6.21
CA GLU A 117 -21.89 9.44 -6.01
C GLU A 117 -22.00 10.05 -4.61
N GLU A 118 -21.66 9.27 -3.56
CA GLU A 118 -21.64 9.77 -2.18
C GLU A 118 -20.67 10.95 -1.98
N ALA A 119 -19.49 10.92 -2.61
CA ALA A 119 -18.54 12.02 -2.57
C ALA A 119 -19.10 13.29 -3.23
N SER A 120 -19.80 13.15 -4.37
CA SER A 120 -20.48 14.25 -5.05
C SER A 120 -21.57 14.86 -4.17
N GLU A 121 -22.37 14.03 -3.49
CA GLU A 121 -23.41 14.50 -2.55
C GLU A 121 -22.78 15.23 -1.36
N LYS A 122 -21.72 14.66 -0.77
CA LYS A 122 -20.95 15.33 0.30
C LYS A 122 -20.39 16.70 -0.13
N VAL A 123 -19.97 16.87 -1.38
CA VAL A 123 -19.52 18.15 -1.89
C VAL A 123 -20.65 19.18 -1.96
N ARG A 124 -21.86 18.74 -2.33
CA ARG A 124 -23.06 19.60 -2.43
C ARG A 124 -23.58 20.08 -1.07
N GLN A 125 -23.26 19.39 0.03
CA GLN A 125 -23.69 19.79 1.36
C GLN A 125 -23.14 21.16 1.75
N HIS A 126 -23.94 21.94 2.48
CA HIS A 126 -23.61 23.29 2.89
C HIS A 126 -22.32 23.35 3.73
N THR A 127 -21.45 24.32 3.46
CA THR A 127 -20.15 24.44 4.13
C THR A 127 -20.28 24.63 5.64
N ALA A 128 -21.33 25.32 6.10
CA ALA A 128 -21.61 25.53 7.52
C ALA A 128 -21.92 24.22 8.28
N THR A 129 -22.70 23.32 7.66
CA THR A 129 -23.00 21.99 8.25
C THR A 129 -21.76 21.09 8.37
N LYS A 130 -20.85 21.19 7.38
CA LYS A 130 -19.56 20.48 7.43
C LYS A 130 -18.65 21.01 8.55
N ALA A 131 -18.59 22.33 8.70
CA ALA A 131 -17.80 22.98 9.76
C ALA A 131 -18.35 22.59 11.16
N GLY A 132 -19.68 22.64 11.34
CA GLY A 132 -20.31 22.23 12.59
C GLY A 132 -19.99 20.78 13.00
N ARG A 133 -20.12 19.83 12.05
CA ARG A 133 -19.76 18.41 12.28
C ARG A 133 -18.29 18.23 12.66
N MET A 134 -17.38 19.00 12.05
CA MET A 134 -15.96 18.93 12.39
C MET A 134 -15.66 19.46 13.78
N VAL A 135 -16.28 20.55 14.19
CA VAL A 135 -16.14 21.09 15.55
C VAL A 135 -16.69 20.12 16.60
N GLU A 136 -17.81 19.49 16.31
CA GLU A 136 -18.39 18.47 17.19
C GLU A 136 -17.45 17.25 17.32
N LEU A 137 -16.93 16.76 16.19
CA LEU A 137 -15.97 15.65 16.21
C LEU A 137 -14.70 16.01 17.01
N GLN A 138 -14.19 17.22 16.83
CA GLN A 138 -13.01 17.69 17.61
C GLN A 138 -13.28 17.72 19.10
N LYS A 139 -14.47 18.19 19.51
CA LYS A 139 -14.88 18.17 20.93
C LYS A 139 -14.93 16.75 21.47
N ARG A 140 -15.55 15.81 20.71
CA ARG A 140 -15.60 14.40 21.10
C ARG A 140 -14.19 13.81 21.22
N ILE A 141 -13.29 14.04 20.26
CA ILE A 141 -11.92 13.54 20.32
C ILE A 141 -11.18 14.07 21.56
N GLN A 142 -11.43 15.31 21.96
CA GLN A 142 -10.82 15.86 23.18
C GLN A 142 -11.33 15.18 24.45
N GLN A 143 -12.57 14.70 24.48
CA GLN A 143 -13.16 13.98 25.60
C GLN A 143 -12.68 12.52 25.69
N LEU A 144 -12.05 11.98 24.63
CA LEU A 144 -11.58 10.60 24.58
C LEU A 144 -10.74 10.24 25.84
N ALA A 145 -11.18 9.26 26.59
CA ALA A 145 -10.51 8.79 27.81
C ALA A 145 -10.27 7.27 27.77
N PRO A 146 -9.33 6.73 28.52
CA PRO A 146 -9.16 5.29 28.62
C PRO A 146 -10.35 4.70 29.41
N GLN A 147 -11.19 3.94 28.73
CA GLN A 147 -12.35 3.26 29.32
C GLN A 147 -11.92 1.96 30.00
N CYS A 148 -11.07 1.18 29.36
CA CYS A 148 -10.60 -0.10 29.84
C CYS A 148 -9.08 -0.25 29.59
N SER A 149 -8.40 -0.87 30.54
CA SER A 149 -7.01 -1.30 30.40
C SER A 149 -6.90 -2.73 30.86
N GLN A 150 -6.65 -3.66 29.94
CA GLN A 150 -6.66 -5.10 30.23
C GLN A 150 -5.32 -5.73 29.88
N ILE A 151 -4.89 -6.69 30.71
CA ILE A 151 -3.74 -7.54 30.39
C ILE A 151 -4.17 -8.54 29.32
N GLY A 152 -3.66 -8.35 28.10
CA GLY A 152 -4.02 -9.20 26.98
C GLY A 152 -3.38 -10.57 27.05
N ASP A 153 -2.10 -10.68 27.45
CA ASP A 153 -1.40 -11.94 27.53
C ASP A 153 -0.20 -11.89 28.48
N THR A 154 0.44 -13.04 28.67
CA THR A 154 1.70 -13.19 29.46
C THR A 154 2.91 -12.66 28.72
N ARG A 155 2.86 -12.58 27.38
CA ARG A 155 3.88 -12.02 26.51
C ARG A 155 3.38 -10.75 25.80
N PRO A 156 4.28 -9.93 25.22
CA PRO A 156 3.91 -8.72 24.48
C PRO A 156 2.87 -8.96 23.40
N ILE A 157 1.92 -8.03 23.26
CA ILE A 157 0.92 -8.03 22.20
C ILE A 157 1.59 -7.49 20.93
N THR A 158 1.31 -8.12 19.77
CA THR A 158 1.89 -7.76 18.48
C THR A 158 0.90 -7.09 17.54
N GLY A 159 -0.39 -7.33 17.70
CA GLY A 159 -1.43 -6.72 16.87
C GLY A 159 -2.78 -6.73 17.57
N CYS A 160 -3.66 -5.85 17.12
CA CYS A 160 -5.05 -5.79 17.55
C CYS A 160 -5.93 -5.32 16.40
N THR A 161 -7.16 -5.81 16.35
CA THR A 161 -8.17 -5.40 15.37
C THR A 161 -9.56 -5.52 15.95
N ILE A 162 -10.47 -4.64 15.54
CA ILE A 162 -11.88 -4.63 15.92
C ILE A 162 -12.72 -5.13 14.74
N ASN A 163 -13.76 -5.91 15.03
CA ASN A 163 -14.68 -6.38 13.99
C ASN A 163 -15.54 -5.23 13.42
N GLU A 164 -16.23 -5.51 12.32
CA GLU A 164 -17.06 -4.52 11.63
C GLU A 164 -18.23 -4.04 12.47
N ASP A 165 -18.81 -4.92 13.29
CA ASP A 165 -19.93 -4.60 14.21
C ASP A 165 -19.48 -3.84 15.46
N SER A 166 -18.18 -3.60 15.66
CA SER A 166 -17.61 -2.94 16.84
C SER A 166 -17.88 -3.65 18.18
N THR A 167 -18.20 -4.95 18.15
CA THR A 167 -18.58 -5.75 19.34
C THR A 167 -17.47 -6.68 19.83
N LEU A 168 -16.49 -6.98 18.97
CA LEU A 168 -15.39 -7.90 19.26
C LEU A 168 -14.05 -7.26 18.96
N LEU A 169 -13.10 -7.53 19.82
CA LEU A 169 -11.69 -7.19 19.67
C LEU A 169 -10.86 -8.48 19.58
N LEU A 170 -10.00 -8.57 18.60
CA LEU A 170 -9.03 -9.64 18.44
C LEU A 170 -7.63 -9.12 18.74
N THR A 171 -6.89 -9.83 19.58
CA THR A 171 -5.50 -9.51 19.93
C THR A 171 -4.61 -10.71 19.66
N CYS A 172 -3.39 -10.48 19.23
CA CYS A 172 -2.37 -11.52 19.10
C CYS A 172 -1.11 -11.17 19.88
N SER A 173 -0.36 -12.19 20.26
CA SER A 173 0.82 -12.01 21.09
C SER A 173 2.00 -12.90 20.69
N LEU A 174 3.17 -12.60 21.27
CA LEU A 174 4.37 -13.42 21.13
C LEU A 174 4.28 -14.76 21.89
N SER A 175 3.16 -15.07 22.52
CA SER A 175 2.91 -16.38 23.16
C SER A 175 2.35 -17.44 22.22
N SER A 176 2.25 -17.14 20.91
CA SER A 176 1.56 -17.96 19.90
C SER A 176 0.03 -18.06 20.07
N LEU A 177 -0.57 -17.26 20.94
CA LEU A 177 -2.00 -17.23 21.20
C LEU A 177 -2.64 -16.00 20.57
N CYS A 178 -3.88 -16.18 20.08
CA CYS A 178 -4.78 -15.11 19.76
C CYS A 178 -5.98 -15.14 20.69
N LYS A 179 -6.49 -13.99 21.10
CA LYS A 179 -7.59 -13.89 22.04
C LYS A 179 -8.67 -12.96 21.52
N VAL A 180 -9.92 -13.39 21.67
CA VAL A 180 -11.11 -12.63 21.30
C VAL A 180 -11.74 -12.06 22.58
N TRP A 181 -12.02 -10.77 22.56
CA TRP A 181 -12.56 -10.01 23.68
C TRP A 181 -13.87 -9.36 23.28
N SER A 182 -14.79 -9.18 24.22
CA SER A 182 -15.98 -8.36 23.98
C SER A 182 -15.65 -6.87 24.08
N VAL A 183 -16.35 -6.06 23.32
CA VAL A 183 -16.33 -4.59 23.40
C VAL A 183 -17.75 -4.15 23.77
N PRO A 184 -17.96 -3.24 24.75
CA PRO A 184 -16.94 -2.44 25.46
C PRO A 184 -16.34 -3.08 26.72
N ASP A 185 -16.89 -4.19 27.21
CA ASP A 185 -16.60 -4.73 28.57
C ASP A 185 -15.20 -5.34 28.69
N CYS A 186 -14.49 -5.56 27.57
CA CYS A 186 -13.17 -6.16 27.53
C CYS A 186 -13.06 -7.53 28.24
N THR A 187 -14.17 -8.31 28.23
CA THR A 187 -14.16 -9.67 28.78
C THR A 187 -13.63 -10.66 27.75
N LEU A 188 -12.80 -11.62 28.21
CA LEU A 188 -12.26 -12.66 27.35
C LEU A 188 -13.39 -13.62 26.96
N LYS A 189 -13.66 -13.72 25.64
CA LYS A 189 -14.63 -14.68 25.09
C LYS A 189 -13.97 -15.99 24.70
N GLN A 190 -12.85 -15.93 23.99
CA GLN A 190 -12.23 -17.09 23.39
C GLN A 190 -10.71 -16.97 23.29
N THR A 191 -10.00 -18.10 23.38
CA THR A 191 -8.57 -18.20 23.12
C THR A 191 -8.33 -19.15 21.97
N LEU A 192 -7.74 -18.64 20.89
CA LEU A 192 -7.41 -19.41 19.68
C LEU A 192 -6.02 -20.02 19.85
N ARG A 193 -5.95 -21.35 19.74
CA ARG A 193 -4.73 -22.12 19.94
C ARG A 193 -4.40 -22.91 18.66
N GLY A 194 -3.16 -22.85 18.20
CA GLY A 194 -2.76 -23.63 17.02
C GLY A 194 -1.45 -23.18 16.39
N HIS A 195 -1.02 -21.93 16.57
CA HIS A 195 0.29 -21.51 16.11
C HIS A 195 1.41 -22.12 16.96
N LYS A 196 2.50 -22.53 16.30
CA LYS A 196 3.69 -23.09 16.95
C LYS A 196 4.69 -22.00 17.33
N CYS A 197 4.66 -20.89 16.60
CA CYS A 197 5.55 -19.74 16.78
C CYS A 197 4.78 -18.47 17.11
N ASN A 198 5.52 -17.39 17.37
CA ASN A 198 4.97 -16.08 17.68
C ASN A 198 4.02 -15.60 16.58
N VAL A 199 2.86 -15.08 16.96
CA VAL A 199 1.90 -14.48 16.03
C VAL A 199 2.32 -13.04 15.74
N SER A 200 2.33 -12.66 14.47
CA SER A 200 2.73 -11.32 14.04
C SER A 200 1.54 -10.37 13.91
N ASP A 201 0.44 -10.82 13.32
CA ASP A 201 -0.72 -9.98 13.07
C ASP A 201 -2.01 -10.79 12.97
N VAL A 202 -3.15 -10.11 13.13
CA VAL A 202 -4.49 -10.68 13.06
C VAL A 202 -5.45 -9.72 12.36
N ALA A 203 -6.47 -10.27 11.68
CA ALA A 203 -7.53 -9.47 11.08
C ALA A 203 -8.88 -10.19 11.14
N PHE A 204 -9.97 -9.41 11.22
CA PHE A 204 -11.32 -9.90 11.00
C PHE A 204 -11.68 -9.86 9.52
N ARG A 205 -12.42 -10.86 9.06
CA ARG A 205 -12.99 -10.90 7.72
C ARG A 205 -14.21 -9.96 7.66
N PRO A 206 -14.26 -9.02 6.72
CA PRO A 206 -15.42 -8.13 6.56
C PRO A 206 -16.64 -8.90 6.06
N GLY A 207 -17.84 -8.44 6.47
CA GLY A 207 -19.12 -8.95 5.99
C GLY A 207 -19.56 -10.29 6.58
N VAL A 208 -18.89 -10.81 7.60
CA VAL A 208 -19.29 -12.05 8.29
C VAL A 208 -20.02 -11.70 9.58
N ALA A 209 -21.28 -12.17 9.69
CA ALA A 209 -22.04 -11.99 10.93
C ALA A 209 -21.45 -12.84 12.07
N ASN A 210 -21.52 -12.32 13.30
CA ASN A 210 -20.96 -12.97 14.50
C ASN A 210 -21.55 -14.36 14.79
N ASP A 211 -22.71 -14.70 14.20
CA ASP A 211 -23.41 -15.96 14.40
C ASP A 211 -23.04 -17.05 13.37
N SER A 212 -22.17 -16.76 12.40
CA SER A 212 -21.78 -17.72 11.35
C SER A 212 -20.73 -18.71 11.89
N LYS A 213 -21.18 -19.87 12.34
CA LYS A 213 -20.32 -20.88 13.00
C LYS A 213 -19.37 -21.65 12.07
N SER A 214 -19.65 -21.70 10.77
CA SER A 214 -18.90 -22.53 9.81
C SER A 214 -18.01 -21.75 8.84
N GLU A 215 -18.13 -20.43 8.80
CA GLU A 215 -17.37 -19.61 7.89
C GLU A 215 -16.07 -19.08 8.50
N VAL A 216 -15.09 -18.82 7.65
CA VAL A 216 -13.86 -18.16 8.06
C VAL A 216 -14.21 -16.72 8.49
N ALA A 217 -14.02 -16.43 9.77
CA ALA A 217 -14.31 -15.11 10.34
C ALA A 217 -13.06 -14.29 10.65
N MET A 218 -11.95 -14.97 10.91
CA MET A 218 -10.69 -14.34 11.34
C MET A 218 -9.51 -15.01 10.65
N ALA A 219 -8.41 -14.28 10.54
CA ALA A 219 -7.13 -14.80 10.08
C ALA A 219 -6.01 -14.32 11.02
N SER A 220 -5.00 -15.15 11.19
CA SER A 220 -3.78 -14.83 11.94
C SER A 220 -2.55 -15.29 11.17
N CYS A 221 -1.45 -14.57 11.27
CA CYS A 221 -0.18 -14.96 10.66
C CYS A 221 0.94 -15.05 11.71
N SER A 222 1.91 -15.89 11.42
CA SER A 222 2.97 -16.25 12.35
C SER A 222 4.37 -16.06 11.75
N PHE A 223 5.36 -16.09 12.65
CA PHE A 223 6.79 -16.02 12.30
C PHE A 223 7.31 -17.27 11.60
N ASP A 224 6.58 -18.37 11.66
CA ASP A 224 6.91 -19.62 10.96
C ASP A 224 6.44 -19.64 9.48
N GLY A 225 5.81 -18.57 9.02
CA GLY A 225 5.28 -18.49 7.66
C GLY A 225 3.88 -19.10 7.51
N SER A 226 3.27 -19.58 8.58
CA SER A 226 1.90 -20.11 8.54
C SER A 226 0.88 -19.01 8.71
N VAL A 227 -0.21 -19.10 7.97
CA VAL A 227 -1.41 -18.30 8.14
C VAL A 227 -2.57 -19.22 8.48
N LYS A 228 -3.26 -18.94 9.58
CA LYS A 228 -4.37 -19.75 10.06
C LYS A 228 -5.68 -19.00 9.93
N LEU A 229 -6.71 -19.75 9.54
CA LEU A 229 -8.07 -19.26 9.36
C LEU A 229 -8.95 -19.82 10.46
N TRP A 230 -9.77 -18.95 11.08
CA TRP A 230 -10.56 -19.28 12.26
C TRP A 230 -12.03 -18.94 12.04
N ALA A 231 -12.91 -19.73 12.66
CA ALA A 231 -14.33 -19.39 12.81
C ALA A 231 -14.61 -18.77 14.18
N TYR A 232 -15.79 -18.19 14.32
CA TYR A 232 -16.32 -17.90 15.64
C TYR A 232 -16.63 -19.20 16.38
N ASP A 233 -16.48 -19.21 17.69
CA ASP A 233 -16.76 -20.33 18.59
C ASP A 233 -15.89 -21.61 18.42
N ASN A 234 -14.87 -21.58 17.58
CA ASN A 234 -13.90 -22.68 17.41
C ASN A 234 -12.51 -22.26 17.90
N GLU A 235 -11.95 -23.03 18.84
CA GLU A 235 -10.59 -22.80 19.34
C GLU A 235 -9.51 -23.29 18.36
N GLU A 236 -9.87 -24.21 17.45
CA GLU A 236 -8.98 -24.79 16.44
C GLU A 236 -9.13 -24.09 15.08
N SER A 237 -8.04 -24.07 14.31
CA SER A 237 -8.05 -23.48 12.97
C SER A 237 -8.87 -24.34 11.99
N ILE A 238 -9.68 -23.69 11.16
CA ILE A 238 -10.43 -24.34 10.06
C ILE A 238 -9.49 -24.76 8.93
N ALA A 239 -8.51 -23.92 8.63
CA ALA A 239 -7.58 -24.15 7.55
C ALA A 239 -6.24 -23.46 7.83
N ASP A 240 -5.19 -24.09 7.35
CA ASP A 240 -3.82 -23.61 7.44
C ASP A 240 -3.27 -23.33 6.03
N ILE A 241 -2.71 -22.14 5.83
CA ILE A 241 -2.03 -21.74 4.62
C ILE A 241 -0.53 -21.69 4.93
N SER A 242 0.27 -22.56 4.30
CA SER A 242 1.71 -22.71 4.56
C SER A 242 2.61 -22.26 3.40
N GLY A 243 2.08 -21.52 2.42
CA GLY A 243 2.81 -21.15 1.20
C GLY A 243 4.02 -20.25 1.43
N HIS A 244 4.16 -19.61 2.57
CA HIS A 244 5.29 -18.71 2.88
C HIS A 244 6.46 -19.39 3.59
N VAL A 245 6.30 -20.63 4.06
CA VAL A 245 7.37 -21.34 4.79
C VAL A 245 8.64 -21.44 3.92
N PRO A 246 9.82 -21.11 4.44
CA PRO A 246 10.18 -20.81 5.84
C PRO A 246 10.15 -19.31 6.23
N HIS A 247 9.66 -18.45 5.38
CA HIS A 247 9.74 -17.01 5.59
C HIS A 247 8.61 -16.48 6.47
N ARG A 248 8.95 -15.55 7.37
CA ARG A 248 8.01 -14.90 8.28
C ARG A 248 6.98 -14.07 7.53
N VAL A 249 5.71 -14.20 7.89
CA VAL A 249 4.65 -13.27 7.47
C VAL A 249 4.56 -12.12 8.47
N ALA A 250 4.63 -10.88 7.97
CA ALA A 250 4.67 -9.68 8.79
C ALA A 250 3.28 -9.19 9.17
N LYS A 251 2.46 -8.90 8.15
CA LYS A 251 1.09 -8.42 8.30
C LYS A 251 0.17 -9.07 7.29
N LEU A 252 -1.11 -9.06 7.61
CA LEU A 252 -2.17 -9.54 6.74
C LEU A 252 -3.31 -8.51 6.66
N ALA A 253 -4.04 -8.53 5.55
CA ALA A 253 -5.23 -7.72 5.37
C ALA A 253 -6.26 -8.47 4.54
N PHE A 254 -7.53 -8.37 4.90
CA PHE A 254 -8.60 -8.87 4.05
C PHE A 254 -8.95 -7.85 2.97
N HIS A 255 -9.22 -8.36 1.78
CA HIS A 255 -9.86 -7.58 0.74
C HIS A 255 -11.29 -7.19 1.19
N PRO A 256 -11.80 -6.01 0.84
CA PRO A 256 -13.13 -5.55 1.29
C PRO A 256 -14.31 -6.46 0.94
N SER A 257 -14.12 -7.39 0.01
CA SER A 257 -15.14 -8.41 -0.30
C SER A 257 -15.20 -9.56 0.70
N GLY A 258 -14.20 -9.71 1.56
CA GLY A 258 -14.06 -10.88 2.42
C GLY A 258 -13.63 -12.18 1.72
N ARG A 259 -13.51 -12.18 0.39
CA ARG A 259 -13.12 -13.37 -0.39
C ARG A 259 -11.61 -13.59 -0.44
N PHE A 260 -10.84 -12.51 -0.60
CA PHE A 260 -9.40 -12.60 -0.75
C PHE A 260 -8.67 -12.11 0.51
N LEU A 261 -7.54 -12.73 0.78
CA LEU A 261 -6.61 -12.38 1.85
C LEU A 261 -5.25 -11.99 1.24
N GLY A 262 -4.74 -10.82 1.59
CA GLY A 262 -3.39 -10.39 1.25
C GLY A 262 -2.44 -10.60 2.41
N THR A 263 -1.25 -11.09 2.13
CA THR A 263 -0.20 -11.37 3.13
C THR A 263 1.10 -10.70 2.71
N ALA A 264 1.73 -9.96 3.62
CA ALA A 264 3.05 -9.34 3.44
C ALA A 264 4.12 -10.22 4.08
N CYS A 265 5.17 -10.56 3.32
CA CYS A 265 6.17 -11.54 3.73
C CYS A 265 7.59 -10.97 3.76
N TYR A 266 8.43 -11.58 4.58
CA TYR A 266 9.86 -11.23 4.68
C TYR A 266 10.71 -11.75 3.51
N ASP A 267 10.12 -12.53 2.57
CA ASP A 267 10.74 -12.94 1.30
C ASP A 267 10.78 -11.83 0.24
N ALA A 268 10.47 -10.58 0.61
CA ALA A 268 10.34 -9.41 -0.25
C ALA A 268 9.14 -9.47 -1.22
N SER A 269 8.22 -10.40 -1.04
CA SER A 269 6.99 -10.55 -1.80
C SER A 269 5.74 -10.33 -0.96
N TRP A 270 4.64 -10.11 -1.61
CA TRP A 270 3.32 -10.23 -1.00
C TRP A 270 2.45 -11.16 -1.84
N ARG A 271 1.49 -11.84 -1.22
CA ARG A 271 0.66 -12.84 -1.89
C ARG A 271 -0.82 -12.55 -1.66
N LEU A 272 -1.62 -12.95 -2.66
CA LEU A 272 -3.08 -12.90 -2.60
C LEU A 272 -3.63 -14.33 -2.61
N TRP A 273 -4.48 -14.63 -1.63
CA TRP A 273 -5.10 -15.94 -1.42
C TRP A 273 -6.59 -15.86 -1.66
N ASP A 274 -7.16 -16.78 -2.41
CA ASP A 274 -8.60 -16.98 -2.52
C ASP A 274 -9.06 -17.92 -1.40
N LEU A 275 -9.89 -17.45 -0.50
CA LEU A 275 -10.38 -18.21 0.64
C LEU A 275 -11.43 -19.25 0.27
N GLU A 276 -12.17 -19.05 -0.83
CA GLU A 276 -13.13 -20.01 -1.34
C GLU A 276 -12.43 -21.25 -1.92
N GLN A 277 -11.38 -21.01 -2.71
CA GLN A 277 -10.60 -22.06 -3.36
C GLN A 277 -9.44 -22.55 -2.48
N LYS A 278 -9.08 -21.81 -1.42
CA LYS A 278 -7.92 -22.07 -0.55
C LYS A 278 -6.61 -22.18 -1.32
N GLN A 279 -6.46 -21.37 -2.37
CA GLN A 279 -5.32 -21.38 -3.27
C GLN A 279 -4.64 -20.02 -3.33
N GLU A 280 -3.33 -20.05 -3.60
CA GLU A 280 -2.60 -18.83 -3.97
C GLU A 280 -3.02 -18.39 -5.37
N VAL A 281 -3.48 -17.15 -5.46
CA VAL A 281 -3.91 -16.54 -6.73
C VAL A 281 -2.81 -15.68 -7.33
N LEU A 282 -2.08 -14.95 -6.50
CA LEU A 282 -1.04 -14.03 -6.93
C LEU A 282 0.15 -14.08 -5.98
N HIS A 283 1.32 -14.30 -6.54
CA HIS A 283 2.61 -14.07 -5.91
C HIS A 283 3.23 -12.83 -6.56
N GLN A 284 3.32 -11.75 -5.82
CA GLN A 284 3.81 -10.48 -6.34
C GLN A 284 5.16 -10.13 -5.73
N GLU A 285 6.16 -10.13 -6.58
CA GLU A 285 7.49 -9.63 -6.28
C GLU A 285 7.61 -8.15 -6.66
N GLY A 286 8.67 -7.48 -6.18
CA GLY A 286 8.96 -6.12 -6.57
C GLY A 286 9.70 -5.30 -5.51
N HIS A 287 9.50 -5.57 -4.22
CA HIS A 287 10.30 -4.97 -3.15
C HIS A 287 11.71 -5.56 -3.14
N THR A 288 12.70 -4.77 -2.74
CA THR A 288 14.10 -5.22 -2.64
C THR A 288 14.42 -5.84 -1.29
N LYS A 289 13.58 -5.58 -0.29
CA LYS A 289 13.67 -6.11 1.07
C LYS A 289 12.30 -6.55 1.55
N ALA A 290 12.24 -7.12 2.75
CA ALA A 290 11.02 -7.60 3.37
C ALA A 290 9.84 -6.62 3.23
N VAL A 291 8.67 -7.14 2.87
CA VAL A 291 7.40 -6.40 2.90
C VAL A 291 6.83 -6.50 4.30
N HIS A 292 6.58 -5.36 4.93
CA HIS A 292 6.14 -5.32 6.33
C HIS A 292 4.65 -5.06 6.49
N CYS A 293 4.05 -4.26 5.61
CA CYS A 293 2.65 -3.88 5.73
C CYS A 293 1.92 -3.95 4.39
N ILE A 294 0.63 -4.20 4.47
CA ILE A 294 -0.30 -4.31 3.35
C ILE A 294 -1.65 -3.73 3.74
N ALA A 295 -2.28 -2.99 2.82
CA ALA A 295 -3.65 -2.52 2.99
C ALA A 295 -4.37 -2.49 1.65
N PHE A 296 -5.69 -2.68 1.69
CA PHE A 296 -6.55 -2.60 0.51
C PHE A 296 -7.37 -1.32 0.50
N GLN A 297 -7.59 -0.78 -0.68
CA GLN A 297 -8.51 0.33 -0.89
C GLN A 297 -9.95 -0.11 -0.61
N VAL A 298 -10.79 0.81 -0.14
CA VAL A 298 -12.21 0.55 0.18
C VAL A 298 -13.00 -0.04 -1.01
N ASP A 299 -12.66 0.36 -2.24
CA ASP A 299 -13.30 -0.20 -3.45
C ASP A 299 -12.80 -1.62 -3.77
N GLY A 300 -11.61 -2.00 -3.29
CA GLY A 300 -10.98 -3.29 -3.55
C GLY A 300 -10.22 -3.37 -4.88
N SER A 301 -10.06 -2.26 -5.61
CA SER A 301 -9.32 -2.27 -6.88
C SER A 301 -7.81 -2.20 -6.73
N VAL A 302 -7.35 -1.62 -5.61
CA VAL A 302 -5.95 -1.25 -5.39
C VAL A 302 -5.48 -1.77 -4.04
N CYS A 303 -4.23 -2.19 -3.99
CA CYS A 303 -3.51 -2.59 -2.78
C CYS A 303 -2.28 -1.71 -2.63
N VAL A 304 -1.92 -1.38 -1.40
CA VAL A 304 -0.64 -0.73 -1.06
C VAL A 304 0.19 -1.64 -0.18
N THR A 305 1.47 -1.71 -0.47
CA THR A 305 2.45 -2.44 0.35
C THR A 305 3.57 -1.50 0.76
N GLY A 306 4.09 -1.68 1.97
CA GLY A 306 5.25 -0.95 2.47
C GLY A 306 6.33 -1.90 2.92
N GLY A 307 7.58 -1.60 2.53
CA GLY A 307 8.73 -2.45 2.76
C GLY A 307 9.78 -1.85 3.69
N VAL A 308 10.67 -2.72 4.14
CA VAL A 308 11.89 -2.35 4.87
C VAL A 308 12.89 -1.63 3.95
N ASP A 309 12.66 -1.64 2.64
CA ASP A 309 13.43 -0.88 1.64
C ASP A 309 13.14 0.63 1.67
N GLY A 310 12.19 1.09 2.50
CA GLY A 310 11.79 2.49 2.62
C GLY A 310 10.83 2.96 1.52
N PHE A 311 10.44 2.06 0.62
CA PHE A 311 9.50 2.34 -0.45
C PHE A 311 8.13 1.75 -0.15
N GLY A 312 7.09 2.50 -0.51
CA GLY A 312 5.75 1.96 -0.66
C GLY A 312 5.45 1.71 -2.13
N ARG A 313 4.64 0.72 -2.41
CA ARG A 313 4.18 0.39 -3.76
C ARG A 313 2.67 0.26 -3.80
N VAL A 314 2.08 0.84 -4.82
CA VAL A 314 0.63 0.77 -5.05
C VAL A 314 0.38 -0.10 -6.26
N TRP A 315 -0.40 -1.15 -6.07
CA TRP A 315 -0.68 -2.19 -7.05
C TRP A 315 -2.14 -2.14 -7.49
N ASP A 316 -2.39 -2.15 -8.79
CA ASP A 316 -3.74 -2.36 -9.32
C ASP A 316 -3.99 -3.87 -9.44
N LEU A 317 -4.91 -4.38 -8.65
CA LEU A 317 -5.25 -5.81 -8.62
C LEU A 317 -5.91 -6.30 -9.90
N ARG A 318 -6.53 -5.41 -10.66
CA ARG A 318 -7.21 -5.74 -11.93
C ARG A 318 -6.22 -5.96 -13.07
N THR A 319 -5.15 -5.16 -13.08
CA THR A 319 -4.14 -5.19 -14.15
C THR A 319 -2.84 -5.87 -13.69
N GLY A 320 -2.61 -5.99 -12.38
CA GLY A 320 -1.37 -6.51 -11.81
C GLY A 320 -0.18 -5.55 -11.92
N ARG A 321 -0.41 -4.28 -12.27
CA ARG A 321 0.67 -3.28 -12.44
C ARG A 321 0.90 -2.52 -11.14
N CYS A 322 2.16 -2.18 -10.88
CA CYS A 322 2.50 -1.15 -9.92
C CYS A 322 2.19 0.21 -10.56
N ILE A 323 1.17 0.90 -10.04
CA ILE A 323 0.70 2.18 -10.59
C ILE A 323 1.38 3.40 -9.98
N MET A 324 1.95 3.25 -8.77
CA MET A 324 2.64 4.34 -8.08
C MET A 324 3.69 3.82 -7.13
N PHE A 325 4.83 4.50 -7.09
CA PHE A 325 5.85 4.35 -6.05
C PHE A 325 5.68 5.46 -5.02
N LEU A 326 5.69 5.09 -3.76
CA LEU A 326 5.69 6.02 -2.64
C LEU A 326 7.15 6.21 -2.21
N GLU A 327 7.83 7.13 -2.90
CA GLU A 327 9.23 7.44 -2.66
C GLU A 327 9.37 8.72 -1.82
N GLY A 328 10.12 8.65 -0.73
CA GLY A 328 10.34 9.82 0.13
C GLY A 328 10.58 9.50 1.60
N HIS A 329 10.29 8.29 2.09
CA HIS A 329 10.72 7.86 3.41
C HIS A 329 12.22 7.54 3.42
N LEU A 330 12.87 7.88 4.52
CA LEU A 330 14.31 7.64 4.69
C LEU A 330 14.61 6.26 5.27
N SER A 331 13.59 5.57 5.78
CA SER A 331 13.74 4.29 6.46
C SER A 331 12.50 3.41 6.27
N ALA A 332 12.52 2.21 6.86
CA ALA A 332 11.48 1.20 6.73
C ALA A 332 10.07 1.73 6.99
N ILE A 333 9.09 1.28 6.20
CA ILE A 333 7.67 1.57 6.37
C ILE A 333 7.03 0.41 7.13
N TYR A 334 6.43 0.69 8.29
CA TYR A 334 5.80 -0.32 9.15
C TYR A 334 4.27 -0.32 9.12
N GLY A 335 3.65 0.82 8.83
CA GLY A 335 2.21 0.94 8.74
C GLY A 335 1.78 1.67 7.47
N VAL A 336 0.75 1.15 6.81
CA VAL A 336 0.07 1.83 5.71
C VAL A 336 -1.43 1.65 5.84
N ASP A 337 -2.18 2.66 5.44
CA ASP A 337 -3.64 2.56 5.38
C ASP A 337 -4.22 3.48 4.31
N PHE A 338 -5.38 3.10 3.79
CA PHE A 338 -6.16 3.91 2.87
C PHE A 338 -7.20 4.76 3.60
N SER A 339 -7.32 6.01 3.20
CA SER A 339 -8.48 6.81 3.58
C SER A 339 -9.75 6.31 2.88
N PRO A 340 -10.92 6.33 3.56
CA PRO A 340 -12.20 5.97 2.94
C PRO A 340 -12.58 6.82 1.73
N ASN A 341 -11.92 7.97 1.52
CA ASN A 341 -12.09 8.76 0.31
C ASN A 341 -11.57 8.05 -0.97
N GLY A 342 -10.78 6.98 -0.80
CA GLY A 342 -10.27 6.10 -1.85
C GLY A 342 -9.07 6.65 -2.63
N TYR A 343 -8.54 7.82 -2.30
CA TYR A 343 -7.40 8.43 -3.02
C TYR A 343 -6.25 8.88 -2.12
N HIS A 344 -6.45 9.05 -0.80
CA HIS A 344 -5.36 9.30 0.11
C HIS A 344 -4.84 7.99 0.72
N ILE A 345 -3.52 7.93 0.85
CA ILE A 345 -2.80 6.87 1.56
C ILE A 345 -1.98 7.54 2.66
N ALA A 346 -1.96 6.95 3.84
CA ALA A 346 -1.02 7.31 4.90
C ALA A 346 0.02 6.21 5.04
N SER A 347 1.28 6.59 5.21
CA SER A 347 2.38 5.68 5.49
C SER A 347 3.17 6.13 6.70
N GLY A 348 3.39 5.24 7.65
CA GLY A 348 4.18 5.46 8.85
C GLY A 348 5.52 4.73 8.77
N SER A 349 6.58 5.42 9.11
CA SER A 349 7.94 4.93 8.93
C SER A 349 8.78 5.00 10.21
N GLN A 350 9.89 4.30 10.15
CA GLN A 350 10.95 4.36 11.15
C GLN A 350 11.67 5.73 11.19
N ASP A 351 11.47 6.58 10.17
CA ASP A 351 11.97 7.96 10.16
C ASP A 351 11.16 8.92 11.06
N ASN A 352 10.27 8.39 11.92
CA ASN A 352 9.40 9.10 12.84
C ASN A 352 8.35 9.98 12.16
N SER A 353 8.25 9.94 10.85
CA SER A 353 7.29 10.71 10.08
C SER A 353 6.15 9.85 9.54
N CYS A 354 4.97 10.45 9.44
CA CYS A 354 3.86 9.91 8.67
C CYS A 354 3.68 10.75 7.42
N LYS A 355 3.66 10.11 6.25
CA LYS A 355 3.48 10.79 4.96
C LYS A 355 2.12 10.49 4.37
N ILE A 356 1.54 11.52 3.80
CA ILE A 356 0.23 11.46 3.14
C ILE A 356 0.44 11.60 1.64
N TRP A 357 -0.15 10.68 0.87
CA TRP A 357 -0.02 10.56 -0.58
C TRP A 357 -1.38 10.71 -1.25
N ASP A 358 -1.43 11.35 -2.41
CA ASP A 358 -2.64 11.43 -3.26
C ASP A 358 -2.42 10.61 -4.55
N LEU A 359 -3.21 9.56 -4.72
CA LEU A 359 -3.17 8.69 -5.92
C LEU A 359 -3.52 9.43 -7.21
N ARG A 360 -4.39 10.44 -7.15
CA ARG A 360 -4.83 11.20 -8.32
C ARG A 360 -3.71 12.10 -8.83
N ARG A 361 -2.96 12.73 -7.90
CA ARG A 361 -1.82 13.60 -8.21
C ARG A 361 -0.52 12.82 -8.36
N ARG A 362 -0.50 11.57 -7.90
CA ARG A 362 0.69 10.71 -7.83
C ARG A 362 1.87 11.38 -7.10
N GLN A 363 1.56 12.10 -6.05
CA GLN A 363 2.53 12.89 -5.29
C GLN A 363 2.27 12.78 -3.79
N MET A 364 3.32 13.03 -3.01
CA MET A 364 3.20 13.28 -1.59
C MET A 364 2.51 14.62 -1.36
N VAL A 365 1.47 14.62 -0.52
CA VAL A 365 0.70 15.82 -0.17
C VAL A 365 1.32 16.51 1.04
N TYR A 366 1.64 15.73 2.07
CA TYR A 366 2.11 16.28 3.34
C TYR A 366 2.99 15.29 4.09
N THR A 367 3.95 15.82 4.86
CA THR A 367 4.76 15.04 5.81
C THR A 367 4.45 15.52 7.22
N ILE A 368 3.95 14.62 8.04
CA ILE A 368 3.65 14.87 9.45
C ILE A 368 4.86 14.42 10.27
N PRO A 369 5.58 15.32 10.99
CA PRO A 369 6.57 14.93 11.98
C PRO A 369 5.81 14.39 13.21
N ALA A 370 5.41 13.12 13.17
CA ALA A 370 4.38 12.62 14.05
C ALA A 370 4.88 12.32 15.46
N HIS A 371 6.01 11.64 15.57
CA HIS A 371 6.46 11.06 16.83
C HIS A 371 7.96 11.28 17.09
N LEU A 372 8.39 11.01 18.29
CA LEU A 372 9.81 11.05 18.70
C LEU A 372 10.55 9.74 18.39
N ASN A 373 9.81 8.68 18.08
CA ASN A 373 10.34 7.37 17.74
C ASN A 373 9.56 6.79 16.56
N LEU A 374 9.99 5.63 16.05
CA LEU A 374 9.39 4.98 14.89
C LEU A 374 7.87 4.83 15.04
N ILE A 375 7.17 4.95 13.93
CA ILE A 375 5.73 4.70 13.83
C ILE A 375 5.54 3.21 13.53
N SER A 376 4.78 2.54 14.38
CA SER A 376 4.53 1.10 14.28
C SER A 376 3.31 0.77 13.44
N ASP A 377 2.26 1.59 13.53
CA ASP A 377 1.04 1.39 12.77
C ASP A 377 0.32 2.71 12.49
N VAL A 378 -0.50 2.71 11.45
CA VAL A 378 -1.26 3.87 10.98
C VAL A 378 -2.63 3.40 10.55
N LYS A 379 -3.70 4.03 11.04
CA LYS A 379 -5.09 3.70 10.70
C LYS A 379 -5.93 4.94 10.46
N TYR A 380 -6.67 4.94 9.36
CA TYR A 380 -7.72 5.94 9.11
C TYR A 380 -9.02 5.56 9.81
N GLN A 381 -9.78 6.57 10.18
CA GLN A 381 -11.19 6.38 10.56
C GLN A 381 -11.95 5.72 9.42
N LYS A 382 -12.52 4.55 9.66
CA LYS A 382 -13.22 3.74 8.62
C LYS A 382 -14.47 4.43 8.10
N ASN A 383 -15.23 5.10 8.97
CA ASN A 383 -16.46 5.80 8.60
C ASN A 383 -16.19 7.32 8.47
N GLY A 384 -16.11 7.81 7.24
CA GLY A 384 -15.98 9.23 6.94
C GLY A 384 -14.55 9.75 6.74
N GLY A 385 -13.50 9.10 7.28
CA GLY A 385 -12.10 9.46 7.06
C GLY A 385 -11.70 10.85 7.58
N ASN A 386 -12.31 11.30 8.69
CA ASN A 386 -12.08 12.65 9.19
C ASN A 386 -10.81 12.79 10.03
N PHE A 387 -10.29 11.69 10.52
CA PHE A 387 -9.06 11.65 11.31
C PHE A 387 -8.23 10.39 11.04
N LEU A 388 -6.97 10.48 11.36
CA LEU A 388 -5.96 9.44 11.26
C LEU A 388 -5.39 9.20 12.65
N VAL A 389 -5.10 7.95 12.99
CA VAL A 389 -4.41 7.57 14.22
C VAL A 389 -3.07 6.94 13.88
N THR A 390 -2.04 7.36 14.57
CA THR A 390 -0.69 6.80 14.47
C THR A 390 -0.25 6.26 15.81
N SER A 391 0.32 5.07 15.84
CA SER A 391 0.95 4.48 17.03
C SER A 391 2.47 4.49 16.90
N SER A 392 3.19 4.65 18.01
CA SER A 392 4.64 4.75 17.99
C SER A 392 5.31 4.03 19.17
N TYR A 393 6.57 3.73 18.95
CA TYR A 393 7.46 3.22 20.00
C TYR A 393 7.81 4.27 21.10
N ASP A 394 7.37 5.53 20.92
CA ASP A 394 7.44 6.56 21.97
C ASP A 394 6.38 6.39 23.08
N LYS A 395 5.65 5.24 23.09
CA LYS A 395 4.60 4.87 24.04
C LYS A 395 3.31 5.69 23.91
N THR A 396 3.15 6.43 22.82
CA THR A 396 1.97 7.26 22.58
C THR A 396 1.29 6.89 21.27
N ALA A 397 -0.02 7.07 21.22
CA ALA A 397 -0.75 7.16 19.97
C ALA A 397 -1.26 8.59 19.78
N LYS A 398 -1.26 9.10 18.57
CA LYS A 398 -1.71 10.45 18.24
C LYS A 398 -2.80 10.43 17.20
N ILE A 399 -3.76 11.31 17.39
CA ILE A 399 -4.91 11.49 16.48
C ILE A 399 -4.66 12.77 15.69
N TRP A 400 -4.79 12.69 14.36
CA TRP A 400 -4.52 13.77 13.42
C TRP A 400 -5.77 14.10 12.61
N SER A 401 -5.99 15.37 12.32
CA SER A 401 -7.06 15.81 11.43
C SER A 401 -6.72 15.49 9.97
N ASP A 402 -7.66 14.91 9.21
CA ASP A 402 -7.48 14.63 7.77
C ASP A 402 -7.35 15.90 6.90
N LYS A 403 -7.86 17.04 7.36
CA LYS A 403 -7.84 18.28 6.57
C LYS A 403 -6.62 19.15 6.82
N THR A 404 -6.25 19.28 8.09
CA THR A 404 -5.18 20.20 8.52
C THR A 404 -3.89 19.50 8.86
N TRP A 405 -3.93 18.19 9.02
CA TRP A 405 -2.81 17.34 9.47
C TRP A 405 -2.22 17.79 10.81
N GLN A 406 -3.03 18.49 11.60
CA GLN A 406 -2.64 18.92 12.95
C GLN A 406 -3.03 17.86 13.99
N PRO A 407 -2.25 17.74 15.07
CA PRO A 407 -2.58 16.82 16.15
C PRO A 407 -3.84 17.30 16.88
N LEU A 408 -4.80 16.41 17.02
CA LEU A 408 -6.05 16.67 17.76
C LEU A 408 -5.91 16.22 19.21
N LYS A 409 -5.35 15.03 19.44
CA LYS A 409 -5.13 14.46 20.78
C LYS A 409 -3.96 13.49 20.81
N THR A 410 -3.25 13.45 21.92
CA THR A 410 -2.26 12.42 22.24
C THR A 410 -2.82 11.48 23.30
N LEU A 411 -2.82 10.18 22.99
CA LEU A 411 -3.21 9.12 23.89
C LEU A 411 -1.96 8.58 24.56
N SER A 412 -1.80 8.90 25.83
CA SER A 412 -0.69 8.47 26.67
C SER A 412 -1.21 7.60 27.82
N GLY A 413 -0.39 6.67 28.31
CA GLY A 413 -0.78 5.81 29.42
C GLY A 413 -0.26 4.38 29.33
N HIS A 414 0.41 4.01 28.24
CA HIS A 414 1.16 2.76 28.14
C HIS A 414 2.58 2.92 28.66
N ASP A 415 3.07 1.90 29.36
CA ASP A 415 4.45 1.87 29.87
C ASP A 415 5.44 1.29 28.86
N GLY A 416 4.94 0.55 27.87
CA GLY A 416 5.70 -0.07 26.80
C GLY A 416 5.49 0.59 25.43
N ARG A 417 6.25 0.12 24.44
CA ARG A 417 6.13 0.55 23.04
C ARG A 417 4.76 0.16 22.49
N LEU A 418 4.11 1.05 21.77
CA LEU A 418 2.90 0.71 21.04
C LEU A 418 3.26 -0.02 19.75
N VAL A 419 2.51 -1.05 19.42
CA VAL A 419 2.75 -1.89 18.24
C VAL A 419 1.61 -1.80 17.25
N GLY A 420 0.38 -1.80 17.74
CA GLY A 420 -0.80 -1.77 16.90
C GLY A 420 -1.83 -0.76 17.39
N VAL A 421 -2.63 -0.28 16.49
CA VAL A 421 -3.81 0.55 16.74
C VAL A 421 -4.91 0.15 15.78
N ASP A 422 -6.15 0.15 16.24
CA ASP A 422 -7.30 0.04 15.34
C ASP A 422 -8.44 0.95 15.84
N ILE A 423 -9.32 1.30 14.91
CA ILE A 423 -10.45 2.19 15.13
C ILE A 423 -11.72 1.39 14.83
N SER A 424 -12.69 1.42 15.72
CA SER A 424 -13.99 0.77 15.49
C SER A 424 -14.71 1.36 14.28
N HIS A 425 -15.54 0.56 13.63
CA HIS A 425 -16.23 0.98 12.41
C HIS A 425 -17.23 2.12 12.68
N ASP A 426 -17.90 2.10 13.82
CA ASP A 426 -18.77 3.17 14.31
C ASP A 426 -18.01 4.40 14.80
N SER A 427 -16.67 4.32 14.86
CA SER A 427 -15.76 5.36 15.36
C SER A 427 -15.96 5.72 16.84
N GLN A 428 -16.59 4.86 17.64
CA GLN A 428 -16.77 5.10 19.07
C GLN A 428 -15.57 4.68 19.88
N TYR A 429 -14.80 3.70 19.41
CA TYR A 429 -13.69 3.12 20.15
C TYR A 429 -12.39 3.20 19.35
N ILE A 430 -11.30 3.44 20.06
CA ILE A 430 -9.95 3.26 19.58
C ILE A 430 -9.27 2.24 20.48
N VAL A 431 -8.59 1.26 19.90
CA VAL A 431 -7.81 0.27 20.63
C VAL A 431 -6.33 0.49 20.37
N THR A 432 -5.53 0.42 21.41
CA THR A 432 -4.07 0.46 21.32
C THR A 432 -3.48 -0.78 21.99
N ALA A 433 -2.54 -1.43 21.31
CA ALA A 433 -1.84 -2.61 21.79
C ALA A 433 -0.36 -2.30 22.02
N SER A 434 0.20 -2.82 23.12
CA SER A 434 1.55 -2.48 23.57
C SER A 434 2.40 -3.69 23.95
N TYR A 435 3.69 -3.48 23.94
CA TYR A 435 4.71 -4.41 24.48
C TYR A 435 4.63 -4.58 26.00
N ASP A 436 3.91 -3.70 26.72
CA ASP A 436 3.64 -3.84 28.15
C ASP A 436 2.66 -4.99 28.46
N ARG A 437 2.27 -5.76 27.47
CA ARG A 437 1.31 -6.88 27.55
C ARG A 437 -0.13 -6.45 27.75
N THR A 438 -0.43 -5.16 27.68
CA THR A 438 -1.77 -4.61 27.84
C THR A 438 -2.31 -4.10 26.52
N PHE A 439 -3.61 -4.14 26.37
CA PHE A 439 -4.34 -3.30 25.42
C PHE A 439 -5.21 -2.31 26.18
N LYS A 440 -5.45 -1.16 25.58
CA LYS A 440 -6.33 -0.13 26.13
C LYS A 440 -7.42 0.20 25.14
N LEU A 441 -8.63 0.28 25.64
CA LEU A 441 -9.80 0.74 24.93
C LEU A 441 -10.05 2.20 25.30
N TRP A 442 -10.08 3.07 24.31
CA TRP A 442 -10.34 4.49 24.46
C TRP A 442 -11.73 4.78 23.90
N ALA A 443 -12.55 5.47 24.66
CA ALA A 443 -13.87 5.88 24.25
C ALA A 443 -14.11 7.35 24.62
N TRP A 444 -15.06 7.96 23.97
CA TRP A 444 -15.63 9.23 24.39
C TRP A 444 -16.99 8.97 25.01
N ASP A 445 -17.23 9.65 26.13
CA ASP A 445 -18.54 9.68 26.81
C ASP A 445 -19.56 10.47 26.00
#